data_3eaf4d9d7157bf5bad1a2bafcba0f28e
#
_entry.id   3eaf4d9d7157bf5bad1a2bafcba0f28e
#
_cell.length_a   1.000
_cell.length_b   1.000
_cell.length_c   1.000
_cell.angle_alpha   90.00
_cell.angle_beta   90.00
_cell.angle_gamma   90.00
#
_symmetry.space_group_name_H-M   'P 1'
#
loop_
_entity.id
_entity.type
_entity.pdbx_description
1 polymer ?
#
loop_
_entity_poly.entity_id
_entity_poly.type
_entity_poly.pdbx_seq_one_letter_code
_entity_poly.pdbx_strand_id
1 'polypeptide(L)'
;MLQSTPHNAGGLSAFYSPETCELLRKQPLGEFLDEFVKERFAAGYCSLTIERCLGPVLHLGVWLRRRGVALAMVDNDLLERFRRHLRRCRCRRQVASSSSPRSSGRGRRCCARPVVVVEIRHFVEYLRRRGVVPVEPLPLLPPLVAEFDLWMRQHRGSAERTLEDYRPLAAAFVESRRGRRWEHLDAKTVRTYVIEECKKLTPARRLVFVRALRMFMRFLVATGRCRSHLDRSVPCMPHWRLATLPRYLDEEVIERIIASRPETTLTGLRDRAVLLLLARLALRAGDVRGLSLSDLDWTHGQLRVVGKLRRPTWMPMPQDVGDAILAYLRVRQKCRHEKVFLCIQPPYRPLGATSVRGICQRAIDELGVKAPSKGAHLFRHSAAATLIRHGATLDDVGRLLRHTSREATAVYAKVAIGALSRIAQPWPEAAR
;
A
#
# COMPACT_ATOMS: atom_id res chain seq x y z
N MET A 1 -28.08 15.04 12.67
CA MET A 1 -27.51 15.78 13.81
C MET A 1 -27.40 14.83 14.99
N LEU A 2 -26.22 14.26 15.21
CA LEU A 2 -25.86 13.59 16.46
C LEU A 2 -24.65 14.34 16.99
N GLN A 3 -24.93 15.23 17.91
CA GLN A 3 -23.92 15.98 18.67
C GLN A 3 -23.10 14.96 19.48
N SER A 4 -21.87 14.70 19.08
CA SER A 4 -20.87 14.04 19.92
C SER A 4 -20.34 15.06 20.89
N THR A 5 -20.88 15.07 22.11
CA THR A 5 -20.27 15.72 23.28
C THR A 5 -18.80 15.32 23.38
N PRO A 6 -17.89 16.24 23.69
CA PRO A 6 -16.49 15.91 23.96
C PRO A 6 -16.43 15.20 25.31
N HIS A 7 -16.52 13.86 25.30
CA HIS A 7 -16.24 13.08 26.51
C HIS A 7 -14.76 13.16 26.84
N ASN A 8 -14.50 13.73 27.99
CA ASN A 8 -13.24 13.76 28.70
C ASN A 8 -12.45 12.45 28.51
N ALA A 9 -11.14 12.57 28.27
CA ALA A 9 -10.23 11.47 27.98
C ALA A 9 -9.99 10.51 29.16
N GLY A 10 -11.05 9.90 29.65
CA GLY A 10 -11.04 9.04 30.82
C GLY A 10 -10.99 7.56 30.45
N GLY A 11 -9.83 6.99 30.11
CA GLY A 11 -9.55 5.55 30.05
C GLY A 11 -10.75 4.59 30.04
N LEU A 12 -10.69 3.52 30.81
CA LEU A 12 -11.81 2.57 30.99
C LEU A 12 -13.06 3.20 31.59
N SER A 13 -12.91 4.22 32.43
CA SER A 13 -14.03 4.91 33.10
C SER A 13 -14.96 5.67 32.15
N ALA A 14 -14.54 5.91 30.92
CA ALA A 14 -15.41 6.47 29.89
C ALA A 14 -16.46 5.48 29.36
N PHE A 15 -16.27 4.17 29.60
CA PHE A 15 -17.09 3.10 29.01
C PHE A 15 -17.72 2.17 30.04
N TYR A 16 -17.15 2.08 31.25
CA TYR A 16 -17.53 1.11 32.26
C TYR A 16 -17.76 1.76 33.62
N SER A 17 -18.60 1.13 34.46
CA SER A 17 -18.78 1.53 35.83
C SER A 17 -17.46 1.39 36.63
N PRO A 18 -17.30 2.14 37.74
CA PRO A 18 -16.11 2.05 38.59
C PRO A 18 -15.78 0.62 39.01
N GLU A 19 -16.79 -0.17 39.38
CA GLU A 19 -16.64 -1.58 39.75
C GLU A 19 -16.11 -2.45 38.62
N THR A 20 -16.64 -2.24 37.42
CA THR A 20 -16.16 -2.95 36.21
C THR A 20 -14.73 -2.55 35.85
N CYS A 21 -14.38 -1.27 35.97
CA CYS A 21 -13.01 -0.79 35.78
C CYS A 21 -12.03 -1.47 36.74
N GLU A 22 -12.41 -1.59 38.02
CA GLU A 22 -11.57 -2.25 39.00
C GLU A 22 -11.38 -3.75 38.70
N LEU A 23 -12.44 -4.44 38.29
CA LEU A 23 -12.37 -5.83 37.85
C LEU A 23 -11.48 -6.02 36.62
N LEU A 24 -11.55 -5.12 35.68
CA LEU A 24 -10.71 -5.15 34.47
C LEU A 24 -9.24 -4.90 34.80
N ARG A 25 -8.95 -3.97 35.70
CA ARG A 25 -7.57 -3.68 36.16
C ARG A 25 -6.93 -4.85 36.92
N LYS A 26 -7.73 -5.64 37.63
CA LYS A 26 -7.27 -6.87 38.32
C LYS A 26 -6.98 -8.05 37.38
N GLN A 27 -7.41 -7.96 36.10
CA GLN A 27 -7.11 -8.98 35.09
C GLN A 27 -5.64 -8.93 34.64
N PRO A 28 -5.08 -10.03 34.10
CA PRO A 28 -3.79 -9.99 33.46
C PRO A 28 -3.84 -8.96 32.33
N LEU A 29 -2.82 -8.13 32.20
CA LEU A 29 -2.73 -6.98 31.30
C LEU A 29 -3.63 -5.79 31.69
N GLY A 30 -4.35 -5.85 32.81
CA GLY A 30 -5.28 -4.81 33.25
C GLY A 30 -4.61 -3.45 33.46
N GLU A 31 -3.38 -3.43 33.96
CA GLU A 31 -2.57 -2.22 34.17
C GLU A 31 -2.33 -1.39 32.88
N PHE A 32 -2.35 -2.06 31.72
CA PHE A 32 -2.10 -1.39 30.42
C PHE A 32 -3.38 -0.93 29.73
N LEU A 33 -4.58 -1.31 30.22
CA LEU A 33 -5.82 -1.09 29.50
C LEU A 33 -6.24 0.38 29.48
N ASP A 34 -6.08 1.11 30.58
CA ASP A 34 -6.49 2.51 30.66
C ASP A 34 -5.77 3.38 29.62
N GLU A 35 -4.45 3.26 29.54
CA GLU A 35 -3.65 4.03 28.60
C GLU A 35 -3.86 3.57 27.15
N PHE A 36 -4.02 2.25 26.92
CA PHE A 36 -4.35 1.74 25.62
C PHE A 36 -5.70 2.26 25.11
N VAL A 37 -6.72 2.30 25.97
CA VAL A 37 -8.03 2.86 25.64
C VAL A 37 -7.93 4.34 25.34
N LYS A 38 -7.22 5.13 26.15
CA LYS A 38 -6.97 6.56 25.88
C LYS A 38 -6.30 6.78 24.52
N GLU A 39 -5.26 6.00 24.21
CA GLU A 39 -4.55 6.09 22.95
C GLU A 39 -5.47 5.75 21.76
N ARG A 40 -6.30 4.71 21.88
CA ARG A 40 -7.28 4.34 20.85
C ARG A 40 -8.32 5.43 20.65
N PHE A 41 -8.83 6.01 21.74
CA PHE A 41 -9.79 7.10 21.68
C PHE A 41 -9.19 8.33 21.01
N ALA A 42 -7.97 8.73 21.42
CA ALA A 42 -7.23 9.82 20.79
C ALA A 42 -6.93 9.58 19.29
N ALA A 43 -6.78 8.31 18.88
CA ALA A 43 -6.65 7.92 17.48
C ALA A 43 -7.98 7.93 16.71
N GLY A 44 -9.11 8.27 17.36
CA GLY A 44 -10.42 8.43 16.75
C GLY A 44 -11.27 7.17 16.65
N TYR A 45 -10.93 6.09 17.36
CA TYR A 45 -11.77 4.90 17.42
C TYR A 45 -13.04 5.15 18.22
N CYS A 46 -14.19 4.67 17.72
CA CYS A 46 -15.44 4.77 18.44
C CYS A 46 -15.49 3.77 19.61
N SER A 47 -16.30 4.11 20.64
CA SER A 47 -16.50 3.31 21.86
C SER A 47 -16.73 1.84 21.59
N LEU A 48 -17.65 1.51 20.68
CA LEU A 48 -17.99 0.13 20.32
C LEU A 48 -16.79 -0.66 19.77
N THR A 49 -15.90 0.00 19.02
CA THR A 49 -14.67 -0.63 18.50
C THR A 49 -13.67 -0.88 19.63
N ILE A 50 -13.52 0.08 20.54
CA ILE A 50 -12.64 -0.03 21.70
C ILE A 50 -13.09 -1.17 22.59
N GLU A 51 -14.38 -1.25 22.94
CA GLU A 51 -14.94 -2.36 23.73
C GLU A 51 -14.69 -3.73 23.07
N ARG A 52 -14.85 -3.80 21.75
CA ARG A 52 -14.57 -5.05 21.01
C ARG A 52 -13.11 -5.47 21.04
N CYS A 53 -12.19 -4.52 21.20
CA CYS A 53 -10.75 -4.82 21.32
C CYS A 53 -10.40 -5.43 22.68
N LEU A 54 -11.08 -5.02 23.74
CA LEU A 54 -10.74 -5.42 25.12
C LEU A 54 -10.91 -6.92 25.36
N GLY A 55 -11.99 -7.53 24.85
CA GLY A 55 -12.21 -8.97 25.02
C GLY A 55 -11.05 -9.85 24.53
N PRO A 56 -10.57 -9.68 23.29
CA PRO A 56 -9.37 -10.37 22.79
C PRO A 56 -8.10 -10.12 23.60
N VAL A 57 -7.88 -8.88 24.05
CA VAL A 57 -6.72 -8.50 24.87
C VAL A 57 -6.74 -9.21 26.22
N LEU A 58 -7.88 -9.19 26.90
CA LEU A 58 -8.06 -9.90 28.17
C LEU A 58 -7.88 -11.41 27.99
N HIS A 59 -8.39 -11.97 26.90
CA HIS A 59 -8.20 -13.39 26.60
C HIS A 59 -6.71 -13.73 26.39
N LEU A 60 -5.95 -12.87 25.71
CA LEU A 60 -4.50 -13.03 25.59
C LEU A 60 -3.85 -13.04 26.98
N GLY A 61 -4.19 -12.10 27.86
CA GLY A 61 -3.64 -12.03 29.21
C GLY A 61 -3.91 -13.28 30.05
N VAL A 62 -5.15 -13.79 30.03
CA VAL A 62 -5.51 -15.04 30.73
C VAL A 62 -4.76 -16.23 30.12
N TRP A 63 -4.61 -16.29 28.81
CA TRP A 63 -3.91 -17.36 28.11
C TRP A 63 -2.41 -17.37 28.44
N LEU A 64 -1.76 -16.20 28.49
CA LEU A 64 -0.36 -16.05 28.89
C LEU A 64 -0.16 -16.48 30.34
N ARG A 65 -1.00 -16.01 31.27
CA ARG A 65 -0.94 -16.36 32.70
C ARG A 65 -1.06 -17.86 32.93
N ARG A 66 -2.03 -18.52 32.24
CA ARG A 66 -2.22 -19.99 32.34
C ARG A 66 -1.03 -20.80 31.87
N ARG A 67 -0.16 -20.20 31.03
CA ARG A 67 1.06 -20.85 30.52
C ARG A 67 2.32 -20.41 31.23
N GLY A 68 2.22 -19.56 32.25
CA GLY A 68 3.37 -19.04 32.97
C GLY A 68 4.31 -18.18 32.08
N VAL A 69 3.79 -17.57 30.98
CA VAL A 69 4.62 -16.81 30.06
C VAL A 69 4.62 -15.33 30.48
N ALA A 70 5.82 -14.81 30.76
CA ALA A 70 6.01 -13.38 31.03
C ALA A 70 5.88 -12.53 29.75
N LEU A 71 5.47 -11.27 29.88
CA LEU A 71 5.31 -10.35 28.75
C LEU A 71 6.61 -10.13 27.98
N ALA A 72 7.75 -10.14 28.66
CA ALA A 72 9.07 -10.05 28.03
C ALA A 72 9.40 -11.21 27.07
N MET A 73 8.65 -12.31 27.14
CA MET A 73 8.82 -13.50 26.29
C MET A 73 7.81 -13.55 25.14
N VAL A 74 7.03 -12.48 24.93
CA VAL A 74 6.01 -12.45 23.87
C VAL A 74 6.68 -12.11 22.56
N ASP A 75 6.85 -13.13 21.72
CA ASP A 75 7.37 -13.07 20.35
C ASP A 75 6.26 -13.36 19.32
N ASN A 76 6.59 -13.29 18.02
CA ASN A 76 5.65 -13.58 16.96
C ASN A 76 5.24 -15.05 16.90
N ASP A 77 6.11 -15.97 17.29
CA ASP A 77 5.80 -17.41 17.37
C ASP A 77 4.74 -17.69 18.44
N LEU A 78 4.86 -17.04 19.57
CA LEU A 78 3.87 -17.13 20.65
C LEU A 78 2.52 -16.55 20.22
N LEU A 79 2.52 -15.43 19.51
CA LEU A 79 1.31 -14.83 18.94
C LEU A 79 0.67 -15.75 17.88
N GLU A 80 1.46 -16.45 17.08
CA GLU A 80 0.94 -17.44 16.14
C GLU A 80 0.36 -18.69 16.85
N ARG A 81 0.98 -19.12 17.95
CA ARG A 81 0.40 -20.16 18.82
C ARG A 81 -0.92 -19.71 19.45
N PHE A 82 -1.00 -18.46 19.89
CA PHE A 82 -2.25 -17.88 20.38
C PHE A 82 -3.31 -17.79 19.27
N ARG A 83 -2.91 -17.40 18.07
CA ARG A 83 -3.81 -17.39 16.90
C ARG A 83 -4.37 -18.78 16.57
N ARG A 84 -3.55 -19.81 16.66
CA ARG A 84 -4.00 -21.21 16.53
C ARG A 84 -4.96 -21.62 17.66
N HIS A 85 -4.67 -21.20 18.90
CA HIS A 85 -5.58 -21.39 20.03
C HIS A 85 -6.94 -20.74 19.78
N LEU A 86 -7.00 -19.51 19.28
CA LEU A 86 -8.25 -18.80 18.99
C LEU A 86 -9.18 -19.56 18.02
N ARG A 87 -8.62 -20.33 17.09
CA ARG A 87 -9.40 -21.13 16.12
C ARG A 87 -10.13 -22.29 16.78
N ARG A 88 -9.62 -22.82 17.88
CA ARG A 88 -10.11 -24.02 18.59
C ARG A 88 -10.71 -23.70 19.96
N CYS A 89 -10.57 -22.45 20.42
CA CYS A 89 -10.97 -22.05 21.75
C CYS A 89 -12.49 -22.09 21.93
N ARG A 90 -12.95 -22.73 22.98
CA ARG A 90 -14.34 -22.73 23.46
C ARG A 90 -14.52 -21.82 24.66
N CYS A 91 -13.63 -20.87 24.92
CA CYS A 91 -13.70 -19.96 26.05
C CYS A 91 -15.03 -19.20 26.06
N ARG A 92 -15.75 -19.25 27.18
CA ARG A 92 -16.88 -18.37 27.44
C ARG A 92 -16.38 -16.94 27.58
N ARG A 93 -17.15 -15.96 27.13
CA ARG A 93 -16.88 -14.53 27.37
C ARG A 93 -16.60 -14.34 28.86
N GLN A 94 -15.36 -14.08 29.23
CA GLN A 94 -14.96 -13.79 30.61
C GLN A 94 -15.11 -12.30 30.94
N VAL A 95 -15.56 -11.50 30.03
CA VAL A 95 -15.90 -10.10 30.28
C VAL A 95 -17.41 -10.01 30.33
N ALA A 96 -17.92 -9.86 31.52
CA ALA A 96 -19.33 -9.59 31.76
C ALA A 96 -19.68 -8.27 31.03
N SER A 97 -20.47 -8.35 29.98
CA SER A 97 -21.19 -7.20 29.45
C SER A 97 -22.35 -6.92 30.38
N SER A 98 -22.12 -6.13 31.42
CA SER A 98 -23.14 -5.77 32.42
C SER A 98 -24.13 -4.70 31.94
N SER A 99 -24.25 -4.45 30.64
CA SER A 99 -25.14 -3.37 30.18
C SER A 99 -25.80 -3.61 28.83
N SER A 100 -26.28 -4.84 28.54
CA SER A 100 -27.34 -4.99 27.53
C SER A 100 -28.07 -6.34 27.63
N PRO A 101 -29.38 -6.38 28.01
CA PRO A 101 -30.15 -7.60 28.11
C PRO A 101 -30.77 -8.06 26.77
N ARG A 102 -30.24 -7.66 25.62
CA ARG A 102 -30.80 -8.01 24.30
C ARG A 102 -29.81 -8.70 23.40
N SER A 103 -29.60 -9.99 23.61
CA SER A 103 -29.42 -10.99 22.54
C SER A 103 -29.37 -12.42 23.14
N SER A 104 -30.54 -12.97 23.38
CA SER A 104 -30.77 -14.41 23.46
C SER A 104 -30.46 -15.00 22.06
N GLY A 105 -29.46 -15.80 21.94
CA GLY A 105 -29.22 -16.50 20.69
C GLY A 105 -27.81 -17.05 20.55
N ARG A 106 -27.66 -18.34 20.82
CA ARG A 106 -26.57 -19.26 20.42
C ARG A 106 -25.14 -18.76 20.62
N GLY A 107 -24.40 -19.41 21.48
CA GLY A 107 -23.00 -19.16 21.82
C GLY A 107 -22.10 -18.88 20.63
N ARG A 108 -21.93 -17.61 20.28
CA ARG A 108 -21.01 -17.20 19.22
C ARG A 108 -19.59 -17.40 19.72
N ARG A 109 -18.83 -18.22 19.02
CA ARG A 109 -17.38 -18.37 19.21
C ARG A 109 -16.74 -16.98 19.19
N CYS A 110 -16.22 -16.53 20.32
CA CYS A 110 -15.73 -15.15 20.49
C CYS A 110 -14.49 -14.80 19.66
N CYS A 111 -13.85 -15.78 18.99
CA CYS A 111 -12.44 -15.69 18.64
C CYS A 111 -12.10 -16.02 17.18
N ALA A 112 -13.07 -16.32 16.32
CA ALA A 112 -12.77 -16.83 14.97
C ALA A 112 -12.72 -15.76 13.86
N ARG A 113 -12.79 -14.46 14.19
CA ARG A 113 -12.82 -13.40 13.18
C ARG A 113 -11.42 -12.82 12.92
N PRO A 114 -11.06 -12.52 11.66
CA PRO A 114 -9.80 -11.84 11.31
C PRO A 114 -9.55 -10.56 12.12
N VAL A 115 -10.60 -9.85 12.50
CA VAL A 115 -10.57 -8.62 13.29
C VAL A 115 -9.89 -8.83 14.67
N VAL A 116 -10.12 -9.96 15.32
CA VAL A 116 -9.55 -10.28 16.65
C VAL A 116 -8.02 -10.33 16.59
N VAL A 117 -7.47 -10.91 15.54
CA VAL A 117 -6.01 -11.02 15.35
C VAL A 117 -5.37 -9.64 15.13
N VAL A 118 -6.07 -8.76 14.41
CA VAL A 118 -5.62 -7.39 14.17
C VAL A 118 -5.57 -6.59 15.47
N GLU A 119 -6.61 -6.72 16.31
CA GLU A 119 -6.68 -5.99 17.58
C GLU A 119 -5.60 -6.44 18.56
N ILE A 120 -5.33 -7.74 18.66
CA ILE A 120 -4.24 -8.27 19.47
C ILE A 120 -2.89 -7.73 18.97
N ARG A 121 -2.66 -7.68 17.67
CA ARG A 121 -1.44 -7.10 17.10
C ARG A 121 -1.27 -5.64 17.49
N HIS A 122 -2.34 -4.85 17.42
CA HIS A 122 -2.30 -3.45 17.83
C HIS A 122 -1.97 -3.29 19.32
N PHE A 123 -2.50 -4.14 20.16
CA PHE A 123 -2.20 -4.11 21.61
C PHE A 123 -0.75 -4.51 21.87
N VAL A 124 -0.26 -5.57 21.25
CA VAL A 124 1.15 -5.98 21.38
C VAL A 124 2.09 -4.90 20.85
N GLU A 125 1.75 -4.23 19.76
CA GLU A 125 2.51 -3.09 19.22
C GLU A 125 2.52 -1.91 20.21
N TYR A 126 1.40 -1.65 20.88
CA TYR A 126 1.34 -0.69 21.98
C TYR A 126 2.29 -1.08 23.11
N LEU A 127 2.29 -2.35 23.56
CA LEU A 127 3.20 -2.84 24.60
C LEU A 127 4.68 -2.77 24.16
N ARG A 128 4.99 -3.04 22.90
CA ARG A 128 6.34 -2.88 22.32
C ARG A 128 6.82 -1.44 22.41
N ARG A 129 5.97 -0.48 22.03
CA ARG A 129 6.29 0.96 22.13
C ARG A 129 6.50 1.42 23.58
N ARG A 130 5.89 0.74 24.56
CA ARG A 130 6.09 0.99 25.98
C ARG A 130 7.29 0.23 26.58
N GLY A 131 8.00 -0.56 25.78
CA GLY A 131 9.14 -1.35 26.25
C GLY A 131 8.79 -2.57 27.11
N VAL A 132 7.49 -2.92 27.21
CA VAL A 132 7.01 -4.06 28.01
C VAL A 132 7.19 -5.39 27.27
N VAL A 133 6.98 -5.38 25.97
CA VAL A 133 7.23 -6.50 25.06
C VAL A 133 8.42 -6.15 24.18
N PRO A 134 9.40 -7.05 24.03
CA PRO A 134 10.56 -6.78 23.21
C PRO A 134 10.16 -6.52 21.75
N VAL A 135 10.81 -5.54 21.15
CA VAL A 135 10.72 -5.33 19.69
C VAL A 135 11.52 -6.46 19.05
N GLU A 136 10.85 -7.32 18.30
CA GLU A 136 11.58 -8.31 17.53
C GLU A 136 12.55 -7.62 16.58
N PRO A 137 13.84 -7.98 16.60
CA PRO A 137 14.75 -7.50 15.58
C PRO A 137 14.21 -7.92 14.22
N LEU A 138 14.16 -6.99 13.29
CA LEU A 138 13.92 -7.33 11.89
C LEU A 138 14.88 -8.48 11.51
N PRO A 139 14.42 -9.50 10.77
CA PRO A 139 15.31 -10.56 10.35
C PRO A 139 16.55 -9.94 9.71
N LEU A 140 17.70 -10.20 10.34
CA LEU A 140 18.97 -9.65 9.87
C LEU A 140 19.16 -10.09 8.43
N LEU A 141 19.31 -9.12 7.55
CA LEU A 141 19.71 -9.42 6.17
C LEU A 141 21.03 -10.18 6.21
N PRO A 142 21.22 -11.21 5.38
CA PRO A 142 22.55 -11.80 5.22
C PRO A 142 23.56 -10.68 5.04
N PRO A 143 24.74 -10.73 5.69
CA PRO A 143 25.72 -9.63 5.67
C PRO A 143 26.00 -9.08 4.27
N LEU A 144 26.15 -9.96 3.30
CA LEU A 144 26.38 -9.60 1.91
C LEU A 144 25.18 -8.87 1.26
N VAL A 145 23.95 -9.17 1.68
CA VAL A 145 22.76 -8.47 1.21
C VAL A 145 22.62 -7.10 1.87
N ALA A 146 23.03 -6.96 3.12
CA ALA A 146 23.09 -5.68 3.81
C ALA A 146 24.10 -4.73 3.14
N GLU A 147 25.26 -5.24 2.77
CA GLU A 147 26.26 -4.49 2.01
C GLU A 147 25.75 -4.09 0.62
N PHE A 148 25.07 -5.00 -0.08
CA PHE A 148 24.40 -4.71 -1.36
C PHE A 148 23.36 -3.60 -1.20
N ASP A 149 22.55 -3.64 -0.15
CA ASP A 149 21.55 -2.61 0.15
C ASP A 149 22.21 -1.24 0.32
N LEU A 150 23.27 -1.18 1.11
CA LEU A 150 24.04 0.05 1.33
C LEU A 150 24.66 0.56 0.02
N TRP A 151 25.29 -0.33 -0.77
CA TRP A 151 25.85 0.00 -2.07
C TRP A 151 24.81 0.57 -3.04
N MET A 152 23.62 -0.03 -3.10
CA MET A 152 22.52 0.46 -3.93
C MET A 152 22.04 1.85 -3.51
N ARG A 153 22.05 2.15 -2.21
CA ARG A 153 21.70 3.49 -1.70
C ARG A 153 22.75 4.53 -2.08
N GLN A 154 24.00 4.22 -1.83
CA GLN A 154 25.13 5.17 -2.01
C GLN A 154 25.43 5.42 -3.49
N HIS A 155 25.55 4.37 -4.29
CA HIS A 155 26.02 4.48 -5.67
C HIS A 155 24.90 4.59 -6.71
N ARG A 156 23.66 4.24 -6.35
CA ARG A 156 22.54 4.24 -7.30
C ARG A 156 21.39 5.14 -6.88
N GLY A 157 21.41 5.71 -5.70
CA GLY A 157 20.31 6.50 -5.17
C GLY A 157 18.99 5.76 -5.18
N SER A 158 19.01 4.44 -4.97
CA SER A 158 17.83 3.58 -5.15
C SER A 158 16.76 3.90 -4.12
N ALA A 159 15.52 4.02 -4.60
CA ALA A 159 14.39 4.23 -3.71
C ALA A 159 14.12 2.99 -2.84
N GLU A 160 13.65 3.20 -1.60
CA GLU A 160 13.34 2.14 -0.64
C GLU A 160 12.49 1.02 -1.25
N ARG A 161 11.47 1.40 -2.02
CA ARG A 161 10.61 0.43 -2.72
C ARG A 161 11.38 -0.51 -3.64
N THR A 162 12.43 -0.04 -4.30
CA THR A 162 13.28 -0.88 -5.16
C THR A 162 14.10 -1.83 -4.31
N LEU A 163 14.60 -1.37 -3.18
CA LEU A 163 15.37 -2.18 -2.24
C LEU A 163 14.50 -3.26 -1.59
N GLU A 164 13.27 -2.93 -1.19
CA GLU A 164 12.28 -3.90 -0.69
C GLU A 164 12.02 -5.04 -1.69
N ASP A 165 11.96 -4.71 -2.99
CA ASP A 165 11.77 -5.72 -4.04
C ASP A 165 13.06 -6.54 -4.31
N TYR A 166 14.26 -5.97 -4.13
CA TYR A 166 15.54 -6.60 -4.49
C TYR A 166 16.16 -7.43 -3.36
N ARG A 167 16.02 -6.99 -2.10
CA ARG A 167 16.57 -7.70 -0.93
C ARG A 167 16.21 -9.18 -0.87
N PRO A 168 14.93 -9.58 -0.95
CA PRO A 168 14.57 -11.00 -0.87
C PRO A 168 15.10 -11.81 -2.04
N LEU A 169 15.23 -11.20 -3.22
CA LEU A 169 15.75 -11.87 -4.41
C LEU A 169 17.27 -12.07 -4.32
N ALA A 170 18.00 -11.08 -3.81
CA ALA A 170 19.43 -11.21 -3.53
C ALA A 170 19.68 -12.22 -2.41
N ALA A 171 18.88 -12.19 -1.33
CA ALA A 171 18.99 -13.14 -0.23
C ALA A 171 18.77 -14.59 -0.67
N ALA A 172 17.77 -14.83 -1.52
CA ALA A 172 17.52 -16.17 -2.09
C ALA A 172 18.70 -16.67 -2.93
N PHE A 173 19.36 -15.78 -3.69
CA PHE A 173 20.55 -16.14 -4.44
C PHE A 173 21.73 -16.43 -3.51
N VAL A 174 21.96 -15.60 -2.48
CA VAL A 174 23.01 -15.84 -1.48
C VAL A 174 22.81 -17.19 -0.79
N GLU A 175 21.57 -17.50 -0.39
CA GLU A 175 21.27 -18.79 0.25
C GLU A 175 21.49 -19.98 -0.69
N SER A 176 21.18 -19.85 -1.99
CA SER A 176 21.44 -20.88 -2.99
C SER A 176 22.94 -21.17 -3.18
N ARG A 177 23.79 -20.27 -2.73
CA ARG A 177 25.26 -20.34 -2.79
C ARG A 177 25.92 -20.63 -1.45
N ARG A 178 25.13 -20.97 -0.43
CA ARG A 178 25.62 -21.22 0.92
C ARG A 178 26.79 -22.21 0.92
N GLY A 179 27.88 -21.87 1.60
CA GLY A 179 29.09 -22.69 1.67
C GLY A 179 29.96 -22.69 0.41
N ARG A 180 29.64 -21.89 -0.63
CA ARG A 180 30.44 -21.81 -1.85
C ARG A 180 31.15 -20.44 -1.94
N ARG A 181 32.39 -20.44 -2.39
CA ARG A 181 33.19 -19.20 -2.55
C ARG A 181 32.72 -18.40 -3.77
N TRP A 182 32.66 -17.10 -3.63
CA TRP A 182 32.19 -16.19 -4.68
C TRP A 182 33.16 -16.09 -5.86
N GLU A 183 34.47 -16.29 -5.61
CA GLU A 183 35.50 -16.27 -6.66
C GLU A 183 35.29 -17.40 -7.69
N HIS A 184 34.65 -18.49 -7.28
CA HIS A 184 34.31 -19.64 -8.16
C HIS A 184 32.95 -19.49 -8.84
N LEU A 185 32.28 -18.35 -8.70
CA LEU A 185 31.03 -18.11 -9.41
C LEU A 185 31.32 -17.91 -10.91
N ASP A 186 30.71 -18.75 -11.74
CA ASP A 186 30.86 -18.69 -13.18
C ASP A 186 29.54 -18.31 -13.89
N ALA A 187 29.66 -18.01 -15.18
CA ALA A 187 28.54 -17.60 -16.02
C ALA A 187 27.49 -18.70 -16.20
N LYS A 188 27.92 -19.97 -16.21
CA LYS A 188 27.02 -21.11 -16.36
C LYS A 188 26.11 -21.24 -15.14
N THR A 189 26.68 -21.18 -13.95
CA THR A 189 25.94 -21.22 -12.67
C THR A 189 24.90 -20.07 -12.59
N VAL A 190 25.29 -18.83 -12.95
CA VAL A 190 24.36 -17.69 -12.96
C VAL A 190 23.21 -17.91 -13.93
N ARG A 191 23.50 -18.35 -15.17
CA ARG A 191 22.47 -18.61 -16.17
C ARG A 191 21.52 -19.73 -15.76
N THR A 192 22.04 -20.84 -15.26
CA THR A 192 21.23 -21.96 -14.79
C THR A 192 20.28 -21.53 -13.68
N TYR A 193 20.78 -20.79 -12.68
CA TYR A 193 19.95 -20.26 -11.61
C TYR A 193 18.84 -19.34 -12.14
N VAL A 194 19.18 -18.42 -13.07
CA VAL A 194 18.18 -17.51 -13.66
C VAL A 194 17.10 -18.28 -14.41
N ILE A 195 17.48 -19.29 -15.20
CA ILE A 195 16.53 -20.06 -15.99
C ILE A 195 15.57 -20.85 -15.06
N GLU A 196 16.10 -21.51 -14.04
CA GLU A 196 15.28 -22.30 -13.11
C GLU A 196 14.34 -21.42 -12.28
N GLU A 197 14.81 -20.29 -11.75
CA GLU A 197 13.94 -19.38 -11.01
C GLU A 197 12.90 -18.70 -11.90
N CYS A 198 13.26 -18.35 -13.13
CA CYS A 198 12.31 -17.76 -14.07
C CYS A 198 11.15 -18.69 -14.44
N LYS A 199 11.32 -20.01 -14.40
CA LYS A 199 10.23 -20.98 -14.63
C LYS A 199 9.12 -20.83 -13.59
N LYS A 200 9.47 -20.48 -12.36
CA LYS A 200 8.55 -20.36 -11.21
C LYS A 200 7.82 -19.00 -11.14
N LEU A 201 8.26 -18.02 -11.93
CA LEU A 201 7.81 -16.64 -11.81
C LEU A 201 6.87 -16.22 -12.95
N THR A 202 5.92 -15.32 -12.64
CA THR A 202 5.12 -14.66 -13.67
C THR A 202 5.98 -13.72 -14.53
N PRO A 203 5.59 -13.39 -15.78
CA PRO A 203 6.37 -12.55 -16.68
C PRO A 203 6.81 -11.21 -16.05
N ALA A 204 5.91 -10.55 -15.30
CA ALA A 204 6.22 -9.29 -14.62
C ALA A 204 7.27 -9.48 -13.51
N ARG A 205 7.18 -10.55 -12.74
CA ARG A 205 8.14 -10.88 -11.67
C ARG A 205 9.49 -11.29 -12.22
N ARG A 206 9.53 -11.95 -13.38
CA ARG A 206 10.80 -12.29 -14.08
C ARG A 206 11.64 -11.05 -14.37
N LEU A 207 11.00 -9.98 -14.85
CA LEU A 207 11.69 -8.72 -15.14
C LEU A 207 12.31 -8.08 -13.88
N VAL A 208 11.58 -8.11 -12.76
CA VAL A 208 12.10 -7.59 -11.49
C VAL A 208 13.25 -8.46 -11.00
N PHE A 209 13.09 -9.78 -11.05
CA PHE A 209 14.10 -10.75 -10.64
C PHE A 209 15.41 -10.59 -11.43
N VAL A 210 15.35 -10.58 -12.77
CA VAL A 210 16.52 -10.42 -13.62
C VAL A 210 17.22 -9.08 -13.38
N ARG A 211 16.46 -8.00 -13.15
CA ARG A 211 17.05 -6.69 -12.80
C ARG A 211 17.74 -6.71 -11.45
N ALA A 212 17.09 -7.29 -10.44
CA ALA A 212 17.66 -7.42 -9.11
C ALA A 212 18.95 -8.22 -9.12
N LEU A 213 18.95 -9.39 -9.77
CA LEU A 213 20.13 -10.25 -9.85
C LEU A 213 21.26 -9.59 -10.65
N ARG A 214 20.96 -8.90 -11.76
CA ARG A 214 21.98 -8.16 -12.51
C ARG A 214 22.63 -7.05 -11.66
N MET A 215 21.84 -6.36 -10.85
CA MET A 215 22.37 -5.35 -9.93
C MET A 215 23.21 -5.97 -8.82
N PHE A 216 22.80 -7.13 -8.31
CA PHE A 216 23.56 -7.87 -7.33
C PHE A 216 24.90 -8.38 -7.93
N MET A 217 24.90 -8.89 -9.16
CA MET A 217 26.15 -9.26 -9.86
C MET A 217 27.07 -8.06 -10.07
N ARG A 218 26.54 -6.88 -10.45
CA ARG A 218 27.32 -5.65 -10.56
C ARG A 218 27.96 -5.24 -9.24
N PHE A 219 27.23 -5.39 -8.16
CA PHE A 219 27.79 -5.15 -6.82
C PHE A 219 28.93 -6.11 -6.52
N LEU A 220 28.77 -7.43 -6.76
CA LEU A 220 29.83 -8.42 -6.52
C LEU A 220 31.10 -8.15 -7.36
N VAL A 221 30.91 -7.75 -8.63
CA VAL A 221 32.02 -7.35 -9.51
C VAL A 221 32.70 -6.07 -9.00
N ALA A 222 31.90 -5.05 -8.68
CA ALA A 222 32.41 -3.74 -8.21
C ALA A 222 33.16 -3.85 -6.88
N THR A 223 32.82 -4.83 -6.04
CA THR A 223 33.50 -5.08 -4.76
C THR A 223 34.61 -6.15 -4.86
N GLY A 224 35.00 -6.58 -6.08
CA GLY A 224 36.09 -7.53 -6.30
C GLY A 224 35.82 -8.95 -5.84
N ARG A 225 34.55 -9.31 -5.51
CA ARG A 225 34.19 -10.62 -4.98
C ARG A 225 34.03 -11.70 -6.05
N CYS A 226 33.87 -11.32 -7.29
CA CYS A 226 33.80 -12.27 -8.42
C CYS A 226 34.45 -11.68 -9.67
N ARG A 227 34.66 -12.55 -10.67
CA ARG A 227 35.34 -12.19 -11.93
C ARG A 227 34.61 -11.06 -12.65
N SER A 228 35.37 -10.24 -13.38
CA SER A 228 34.83 -9.17 -14.25
C SER A 228 33.82 -9.74 -15.26
N HIS A 229 32.84 -8.92 -15.67
CA HIS A 229 31.80 -9.21 -16.64
C HIS A 229 30.74 -10.25 -16.26
N LEU A 230 30.70 -10.74 -15.01
CA LEU A 230 29.72 -11.72 -14.58
C LEU A 230 28.28 -11.15 -14.58
N ASP A 231 28.14 -9.83 -14.44
CA ASP A 231 26.85 -9.13 -14.57
C ASP A 231 26.23 -9.28 -15.98
N ARG A 232 27.05 -9.47 -17.01
CA ARG A 232 26.61 -9.72 -18.39
C ARG A 232 26.10 -11.15 -18.59
N SER A 233 26.40 -12.06 -17.68
CA SER A 233 25.92 -13.45 -17.71
C SER A 233 24.44 -13.59 -17.37
N VAL A 234 23.85 -12.56 -16.73
CA VAL A 234 22.41 -12.52 -16.46
C VAL A 234 21.67 -12.24 -17.77
N PRO A 235 20.84 -13.17 -18.29
CA PRO A 235 20.15 -13.02 -19.56
C PRO A 235 19.30 -11.76 -19.61
N CYS A 236 19.27 -11.09 -20.76
CA CYS A 236 18.29 -10.04 -21.03
C CYS A 236 16.93 -10.67 -21.32
N MET A 237 15.91 -10.23 -20.60
CA MET A 237 14.54 -10.59 -20.93
C MET A 237 14.03 -9.61 -21.98
N PRO A 238 13.61 -10.06 -23.17
CA PRO A 238 13.02 -9.18 -24.15
C PRO A 238 11.77 -8.52 -23.58
N HIS A 239 11.72 -7.23 -23.63
CA HIS A 239 10.58 -6.44 -23.19
C HIS A 239 10.13 -5.54 -24.35
N TRP A 240 9.21 -6.07 -25.13
CA TRP A 240 8.63 -5.37 -26.26
C TRP A 240 7.61 -4.35 -25.77
N ARG A 241 8.09 -3.17 -25.35
CA ARG A 241 7.23 -2.09 -24.83
C ARG A 241 6.10 -1.71 -25.79
N LEU A 242 6.37 -1.82 -27.06
CA LEU A 242 5.41 -1.46 -28.11
C LEU A 242 4.62 -2.66 -28.66
N ALA A 243 4.75 -3.86 -28.13
CA ALA A 243 4.03 -5.04 -28.62
C ALA A 243 2.51 -4.98 -28.34
N THR A 244 2.10 -4.29 -27.29
CA THR A 244 0.68 -4.20 -26.89
C THR A 244 0.13 -2.80 -27.08
N LEU A 245 -1.17 -2.70 -27.33
CA LEU A 245 -1.88 -1.43 -27.29
C LEU A 245 -1.96 -0.91 -25.86
N PRO A 246 -1.97 0.43 -25.66
CA PRO A 246 -2.26 1.01 -24.37
C PRO A 246 -3.62 0.51 -23.86
N ARG A 247 -3.66 0.15 -22.59
CA ARG A 247 -4.91 -0.26 -21.93
C ARG A 247 -5.59 0.97 -21.39
N TYR A 248 -6.71 1.36 -21.94
CA TYR A 248 -7.48 2.53 -21.50
C TYR A 248 -8.98 2.22 -21.51
N LEU A 249 -9.77 3.08 -20.91
CA LEU A 249 -11.21 3.15 -20.99
C LEU A 249 -11.60 4.41 -21.75
N ASP A 250 -12.74 4.38 -22.42
CA ASP A 250 -13.29 5.54 -23.08
C ASP A 250 -13.70 6.60 -22.04
N GLU A 251 -13.70 7.85 -22.50
CA GLU A 251 -13.94 9.03 -21.68
C GLU A 251 -15.29 8.93 -20.94
N GLU A 252 -16.33 8.56 -21.67
CA GLU A 252 -17.68 8.37 -21.10
C GLU A 252 -17.71 7.35 -19.96
N VAL A 253 -16.91 6.29 -20.08
CA VAL A 253 -16.83 5.26 -19.02
C VAL A 253 -16.10 5.83 -17.81
N ILE A 254 -15.05 6.62 -18.00
CA ILE A 254 -14.32 7.30 -16.93
C ILE A 254 -15.25 8.28 -16.21
N GLU A 255 -16.04 9.08 -16.94
CA GLU A 255 -17.00 10.02 -16.34
C GLU A 255 -18.07 9.28 -15.52
N ARG A 256 -18.61 8.17 -16.03
CA ARG A 256 -19.55 7.33 -15.28
C ARG A 256 -18.94 6.77 -13.98
N ILE A 257 -17.67 6.36 -14.02
CA ILE A 257 -16.94 5.87 -12.83
C ILE A 257 -16.80 7.00 -11.80
N ILE A 258 -16.46 8.20 -12.22
CA ILE A 258 -16.34 9.37 -11.33
C ILE A 258 -17.70 9.76 -10.77
N ALA A 259 -18.73 9.85 -11.61
CA ALA A 259 -20.08 10.21 -11.22
C ALA A 259 -20.76 9.20 -10.27
N SER A 260 -20.34 7.94 -10.32
CA SER A 260 -20.86 6.91 -9.40
C SER A 260 -20.45 7.10 -7.95
N ARG A 261 -19.52 8.00 -7.65
CA ARG A 261 -19.08 8.25 -6.27
C ARG A 261 -20.07 9.16 -5.56
N PRO A 262 -20.68 8.71 -4.44
CA PRO A 262 -21.69 9.51 -3.74
C PRO A 262 -21.05 10.74 -3.10
N GLU A 263 -21.64 11.91 -3.36
CA GLU A 263 -21.17 13.19 -2.80
C GLU A 263 -21.71 13.45 -1.38
N THR A 264 -22.51 12.52 -0.86
CA THR A 264 -23.10 12.60 0.49
C THR A 264 -22.26 11.91 1.57
N THR A 265 -21.24 11.13 1.18
CA THR A 265 -20.44 10.35 2.12
C THR A 265 -18.97 10.78 2.09
N LEU A 266 -18.30 10.76 3.27
CA LEU A 266 -16.87 11.05 3.37
C LEU A 266 -16.02 10.16 2.42
N THR A 267 -16.40 8.89 2.28
CA THR A 267 -15.71 7.95 1.38
C THR A 267 -15.89 8.35 -0.07
N GLY A 268 -17.12 8.68 -0.47
CA GLY A 268 -17.42 9.07 -1.85
C GLY A 268 -16.74 10.38 -2.25
N LEU A 269 -16.80 11.40 -1.40
CA LEU A 269 -16.11 12.67 -1.62
C LEU A 269 -14.59 12.49 -1.78
N ARG A 270 -13.97 11.70 -0.89
CA ARG A 270 -12.54 11.37 -1.01
C ARG A 270 -12.23 10.64 -2.31
N ASP A 271 -12.99 9.58 -2.60
CA ASP A 271 -12.73 8.70 -3.73
C ASP A 271 -12.97 9.45 -5.06
N ARG A 272 -13.99 10.35 -5.11
CA ARG A 272 -14.23 11.24 -6.26
C ARG A 272 -13.04 12.17 -6.51
N ALA A 273 -12.55 12.87 -5.49
CA ALA A 273 -11.39 13.77 -5.62
C ALA A 273 -10.13 13.01 -6.09
N VAL A 274 -9.89 11.80 -5.56
CA VAL A 274 -8.79 10.94 -6.00
C VAL A 274 -8.93 10.54 -7.47
N LEU A 275 -10.12 10.13 -7.91
CA LEU A 275 -10.38 9.71 -9.30
C LEU A 275 -10.24 10.87 -10.28
N LEU A 276 -10.71 12.07 -9.92
CA LEU A 276 -10.54 13.28 -10.72
C LEU A 276 -9.07 13.66 -10.89
N LEU A 277 -8.26 13.61 -9.83
CA LEU A 277 -6.81 13.83 -9.92
C LEU A 277 -6.12 12.84 -10.88
N LEU A 278 -6.56 11.59 -10.87
CA LEU A 278 -6.02 10.57 -11.77
C LEU A 278 -6.49 10.76 -13.22
N ALA A 279 -7.75 11.14 -13.43
CA ALA A 279 -8.36 11.26 -14.76
C ALA A 279 -8.02 12.59 -15.44
N ARG A 280 -8.08 13.74 -14.74
CA ARG A 280 -7.84 15.07 -15.32
C ARG A 280 -6.36 15.40 -15.41
N LEU A 281 -5.61 15.15 -14.33
CA LEU A 281 -4.19 15.50 -14.23
C LEU A 281 -3.26 14.31 -14.48
N ALA A 282 -3.81 13.17 -14.78
CA ALA A 282 -3.06 11.93 -15.04
C ALA A 282 -1.99 11.64 -13.98
N LEU A 283 -2.25 11.97 -12.70
CA LEU A 283 -1.30 11.79 -11.60
C LEU A 283 -0.98 10.30 -11.38
N ARG A 284 0.22 10.02 -10.89
CA ARG A 284 0.54 8.67 -10.41
C ARG A 284 -0.09 8.44 -9.04
N ALA A 285 -0.41 7.20 -8.70
CA ALA A 285 -0.91 6.85 -7.36
C ALA A 285 -0.02 7.35 -6.23
N GLY A 286 1.29 7.36 -6.44
CA GLY A 286 2.26 7.91 -5.50
C GLY A 286 2.17 9.42 -5.32
N ASP A 287 1.88 10.14 -6.39
CA ASP A 287 1.72 11.60 -6.37
C ASP A 287 0.46 11.97 -5.59
N VAL A 288 -0.69 11.33 -5.88
CA VAL A 288 -1.95 11.53 -5.15
C VAL A 288 -1.78 11.26 -3.66
N ARG A 289 -1.12 10.16 -3.31
CA ARG A 289 -0.86 9.79 -1.91
C ARG A 289 0.09 10.76 -1.22
N GLY A 290 1.04 11.30 -1.96
CA GLY A 290 2.06 12.23 -1.47
C GLY A 290 1.57 13.67 -1.28
N LEU A 291 0.44 14.03 -1.88
CA LEU A 291 -0.09 15.40 -1.87
C LEU A 291 -0.34 15.88 -0.45
N SER A 292 0.21 17.04 -0.10
CA SER A 292 0.05 17.72 1.18
C SER A 292 -0.88 18.93 1.05
N LEU A 293 -1.42 19.40 2.15
CA LEU A 293 -2.25 20.61 2.15
C LEU A 293 -1.49 21.84 1.64
N SER A 294 -0.19 21.93 1.97
CA SER A 294 0.71 22.98 1.49
C SER A 294 1.07 22.89 -0.01
N ASP A 295 0.70 21.79 -0.67
CA ASP A 295 0.89 21.64 -2.11
C ASP A 295 -0.27 22.20 -2.94
N LEU A 296 -1.34 22.69 -2.29
CA LEU A 296 -2.53 23.26 -2.94
C LEU A 296 -2.45 24.78 -2.90
N ASP A 297 -2.27 25.38 -4.06
CA ASP A 297 -2.31 26.84 -4.22
C ASP A 297 -3.68 27.24 -4.77
N TRP A 298 -4.56 27.61 -3.86
CA TRP A 298 -5.94 28.04 -4.15
C TRP A 298 -5.99 29.38 -4.85
N THR A 299 -5.02 30.25 -4.58
CA THR A 299 -4.97 31.61 -5.14
C THR A 299 -4.69 31.57 -6.64
N HIS A 300 -3.75 30.72 -7.05
CA HIS A 300 -3.37 30.60 -8.46
C HIS A 300 -4.03 29.41 -9.16
N GLY A 301 -4.89 28.66 -8.48
CA GLY A 301 -5.54 27.46 -9.06
C GLY A 301 -4.55 26.39 -9.49
N GLN A 302 -3.53 26.13 -8.69
CA GLN A 302 -2.45 25.20 -9.02
C GLN A 302 -2.20 24.19 -7.89
N LEU A 303 -1.61 23.07 -8.23
CA LEU A 303 -1.11 22.11 -7.27
C LEU A 303 0.34 21.69 -7.59
N ARG A 304 1.11 21.50 -6.54
CA ARG A 304 2.50 21.11 -6.61
C ARG A 304 2.63 19.60 -6.51
N VAL A 305 3.29 18.97 -7.47
CA VAL A 305 3.51 17.53 -7.50
C VAL A 305 5.00 17.20 -7.50
N VAL A 306 5.43 16.41 -6.54
CA VAL A 306 6.83 15.95 -6.46
C VAL A 306 6.93 14.59 -7.16
N GLY A 307 7.46 14.59 -8.38
CA GLY A 307 7.62 13.39 -9.18
C GLY A 307 8.71 12.43 -8.69
N LYS A 308 8.90 11.30 -9.40
CA LYS A 308 9.86 10.23 -9.07
C LYS A 308 11.31 10.73 -8.90
N LEU A 309 11.69 11.79 -9.60
CA LEU A 309 13.02 12.42 -9.53
C LEU A 309 13.13 13.52 -8.46
N ARG A 310 12.14 13.64 -7.57
CA ARG A 310 12.06 14.67 -6.52
C ARG A 310 12.08 16.12 -7.04
N ARG A 311 11.84 16.35 -8.33
CA ARG A 311 11.66 17.67 -8.89
C ARG A 311 10.20 18.08 -8.73
N PRO A 312 9.89 19.14 -8.01
CA PRO A 312 8.53 19.68 -7.91
C PRO A 312 8.11 20.27 -9.25
N THR A 313 6.86 20.06 -9.59
CA THR A 313 6.23 20.65 -10.80
C THR A 313 4.88 21.20 -10.39
N TRP A 314 4.62 22.44 -10.72
CA TRP A 314 3.29 23.05 -10.59
C TRP A 314 2.43 22.62 -11.77
N MET A 315 1.19 22.25 -11.49
CA MET A 315 0.20 21.84 -12.49
C MET A 315 -1.07 22.67 -12.28
N PRO A 316 -1.75 23.10 -13.35
CA PRO A 316 -3.05 23.76 -13.21
C PRO A 316 -4.03 22.79 -12.53
N MET A 317 -4.89 23.33 -11.67
CA MET A 317 -5.94 22.58 -10.99
C MET A 317 -7.29 22.94 -11.64
N PRO A 318 -7.86 22.04 -12.48
CA PRO A 318 -9.17 22.24 -13.06
C PRO A 318 -10.24 22.47 -11.97
N GLN A 319 -11.28 23.23 -12.31
CA GLN A 319 -12.32 23.61 -11.35
C GLN A 319 -12.98 22.40 -10.69
N ASP A 320 -13.33 21.38 -11.47
CA ASP A 320 -13.95 20.14 -10.97
C ASP A 320 -13.06 19.38 -9.98
N VAL A 321 -11.73 19.42 -10.19
CA VAL A 321 -10.74 18.85 -9.26
C VAL A 321 -10.67 19.66 -7.98
N GLY A 322 -10.60 20.98 -8.09
CA GLY A 322 -10.56 21.91 -6.95
C GLY A 322 -11.80 21.77 -6.07
N ASP A 323 -12.97 21.80 -6.68
CA ASP A 323 -14.26 21.66 -5.99
C ASP A 323 -14.38 20.32 -5.26
N ALA A 324 -13.97 19.23 -5.90
CA ALA A 324 -13.99 17.92 -5.27
C ALA A 324 -13.01 17.80 -4.09
N ILE A 325 -11.82 18.40 -4.20
CA ILE A 325 -10.86 18.45 -3.08
C ILE A 325 -11.44 19.26 -1.95
N LEU A 326 -12.02 20.46 -2.20
CA LEU A 326 -12.64 21.30 -1.20
C LEU A 326 -13.81 20.59 -0.51
N ALA A 327 -14.70 19.96 -1.27
CA ALA A 327 -15.82 19.19 -0.73
C ALA A 327 -15.33 18.09 0.25
N TYR A 328 -14.26 17.37 -0.12
CA TYR A 328 -13.64 16.39 0.77
C TYR A 328 -13.01 17.06 2.00
N LEU A 329 -12.26 18.15 1.85
CA LEU A 329 -11.56 18.82 2.95
C LEU A 329 -12.52 19.36 4.01
N ARG A 330 -13.72 19.80 3.62
CA ARG A 330 -14.77 20.29 4.55
C ARG A 330 -15.23 19.20 5.52
N VAL A 331 -15.22 17.94 5.10
CA VAL A 331 -15.68 16.79 5.90
C VAL A 331 -14.53 15.90 6.38
N ARG A 332 -13.29 16.19 5.94
CA ARG A 332 -12.11 15.44 6.32
C ARG A 332 -11.88 15.49 7.82
N GLN A 333 -11.54 14.38 8.41
CA GLN A 333 -11.22 14.29 9.84
C GLN A 333 -10.07 15.23 10.21
N LYS A 334 -10.31 16.07 11.22
CA LYS A 334 -9.30 16.96 11.79
C LYS A 334 -8.24 16.12 12.50
N CYS A 335 -7.03 16.13 12.00
CA CYS A 335 -5.90 15.42 12.57
C CYS A 335 -4.59 16.16 12.25
N ARG A 336 -3.50 15.77 12.91
CA ARG A 336 -2.16 16.39 12.75
C ARG A 336 -1.48 16.10 11.41
N HIS A 337 -2.08 15.25 10.56
CA HIS A 337 -1.48 14.91 9.27
C HIS A 337 -1.69 16.00 8.23
N GLU A 338 -0.60 16.45 7.62
CA GLU A 338 -0.62 17.43 6.53
C GLU A 338 -1.04 16.86 5.17
N LYS A 339 -1.11 15.53 5.05
CA LYS A 339 -1.50 14.90 3.78
C LYS A 339 -2.97 15.16 3.47
N VAL A 340 -3.28 15.49 2.20
CA VAL A 340 -4.64 15.75 1.76
C VAL A 340 -5.53 14.54 2.01
N PHE A 341 -5.13 13.36 1.55
CA PHE A 341 -5.96 12.15 1.59
C PHE A 341 -5.59 11.21 2.74
N LEU A 342 -6.59 10.88 3.54
CA LEU A 342 -6.46 10.01 4.70
C LEU A 342 -7.28 8.72 4.56
N CYS A 343 -6.93 7.73 5.38
CA CYS A 343 -7.79 6.57 5.61
C CYS A 343 -9.10 7.04 6.26
N ILE A 344 -10.22 6.43 5.86
CA ILE A 344 -11.55 6.78 6.40
C ILE A 344 -11.75 6.23 7.80
N GLN A 345 -11.15 5.09 8.07
CA GLN A 345 -11.25 4.45 9.39
C GLN A 345 -10.01 4.77 10.25
N PRO A 346 -10.20 4.90 11.54
CA PRO A 346 -9.08 5.04 12.48
C PRO A 346 -8.06 3.88 12.39
N PRO A 347 -6.79 4.18 12.66
CA PRO A 347 -6.23 5.50 12.89
C PRO A 347 -6.20 6.30 11.58
N TYR A 348 -6.61 7.58 11.66
CA TYR A 348 -6.67 8.48 10.49
C TYR A 348 -5.26 8.82 10.00
N ARG A 349 -4.67 7.91 9.25
CA ARG A 349 -3.32 8.02 8.69
C ARG A 349 -3.37 8.33 7.18
N PRO A 350 -2.29 8.85 6.61
CA PRO A 350 -2.17 9.02 5.17
C PRO A 350 -2.44 7.72 4.39
N LEU A 351 -2.95 7.85 3.18
CA LEU A 351 -3.24 6.68 2.33
C LEU A 351 -1.99 5.82 2.13
N GLY A 352 -2.14 4.52 2.31
CA GLY A 352 -1.08 3.53 2.08
C GLY A 352 -0.80 3.27 0.59
N ALA A 353 0.23 2.48 0.30
CA ALA A 353 0.67 2.20 -1.07
C ALA A 353 -0.41 1.54 -1.95
N THR A 354 -1.29 0.74 -1.35
CA THR A 354 -2.36 0.02 -2.05
C THR A 354 -3.70 0.74 -2.05
N SER A 355 -3.85 1.81 -1.24
CA SER A 355 -5.15 2.48 -1.03
C SER A 355 -5.71 3.09 -2.31
N VAL A 356 -4.90 3.82 -3.08
CA VAL A 356 -5.36 4.45 -4.34
C VAL A 356 -5.78 3.38 -5.35
N ARG A 357 -5.05 2.27 -5.43
CA ARG A 357 -5.45 1.13 -6.26
C ARG A 357 -6.79 0.57 -5.81
N GLY A 358 -7.00 0.40 -4.50
CA GLY A 358 -8.25 -0.09 -3.93
C GLY A 358 -9.43 0.84 -4.23
N ILE A 359 -9.23 2.16 -4.23
CA ILE A 359 -10.24 3.14 -4.64
C ILE A 359 -10.65 2.92 -6.09
N CYS A 360 -9.68 2.89 -7.01
CA CYS A 360 -9.93 2.64 -8.44
C CYS A 360 -10.65 1.31 -8.66
N GLN A 361 -10.19 0.24 -8.01
CA GLN A 361 -10.74 -1.10 -8.16
C GLN A 361 -12.21 -1.13 -7.72
N ARG A 362 -12.53 -0.62 -6.53
CA ARG A 362 -13.93 -0.57 -6.05
C ARG A 362 -14.82 0.23 -7.01
N ALA A 363 -14.35 1.39 -7.47
CA ALA A 363 -15.12 2.23 -8.37
C ALA A 363 -15.45 1.55 -9.70
N ILE A 364 -14.54 0.74 -10.24
CA ILE A 364 -14.73 -0.05 -11.45
C ILE A 364 -15.65 -1.25 -11.18
N ASP A 365 -15.44 -1.97 -10.06
CA ASP A 365 -16.17 -3.18 -9.72
C ASP A 365 -17.65 -2.89 -9.43
N GLU A 366 -17.94 -1.81 -8.72
CA GLU A 366 -19.32 -1.41 -8.38
C GLU A 366 -20.17 -1.06 -9.61
N LEU A 367 -19.56 -0.58 -10.68
CA LEU A 367 -20.24 -0.34 -11.96
C LEU A 367 -20.26 -1.55 -12.90
N GLY A 368 -19.63 -2.66 -12.51
CA GLY A 368 -19.54 -3.86 -13.35
C GLY A 368 -18.77 -3.66 -14.65
N VAL A 369 -17.91 -2.62 -14.74
CA VAL A 369 -17.15 -2.31 -15.94
C VAL A 369 -16.09 -3.38 -16.22
N LYS A 370 -16.12 -3.96 -17.41
CA LYS A 370 -15.07 -4.86 -17.91
C LYS A 370 -13.83 -4.02 -18.27
N ALA A 371 -12.94 -3.85 -17.32
CA ALA A 371 -11.73 -3.06 -17.51
C ALA A 371 -10.49 -3.95 -17.73
N PRO A 372 -9.56 -3.57 -18.62
CA PRO A 372 -8.34 -4.32 -18.90
C PRO A 372 -7.36 -4.35 -17.71
N SER A 373 -7.52 -3.43 -16.76
CA SER A 373 -6.85 -3.37 -15.46
C SER A 373 -7.69 -2.53 -14.50
N LYS A 374 -7.44 -2.63 -13.18
CA LYS A 374 -8.26 -1.96 -12.17
C LYS A 374 -7.44 -1.05 -11.24
N GLY A 375 -6.40 -0.45 -11.75
CA GLY A 375 -5.50 0.41 -10.97
C GLY A 375 -5.42 1.84 -11.47
N ALA A 376 -4.75 2.71 -10.71
CA ALA A 376 -4.56 4.12 -11.03
C ALA A 376 -3.91 4.37 -12.42
N HIS A 377 -3.08 3.44 -12.89
CA HIS A 377 -2.48 3.55 -14.23
C HIS A 377 -3.50 3.50 -15.36
N LEU A 378 -4.64 2.81 -15.15
CA LEU A 378 -5.71 2.79 -16.14
C LEU A 378 -6.26 4.19 -16.39
N PHE A 379 -6.60 4.94 -15.34
CA PHE A 379 -7.08 6.33 -15.45
C PHE A 379 -6.06 7.24 -16.14
N ARG A 380 -4.80 7.10 -15.76
CA ARG A 380 -3.70 7.85 -16.39
C ARG A 380 -3.54 7.51 -17.87
N HIS A 381 -3.66 6.25 -18.27
CA HIS A 381 -3.62 5.83 -19.67
C HIS A 381 -4.85 6.31 -20.42
N SER A 382 -6.04 6.30 -19.78
CA SER A 382 -7.25 6.84 -20.38
C SER A 382 -7.13 8.35 -20.64
N ALA A 383 -6.65 9.12 -19.66
CA ALA A 383 -6.40 10.57 -19.85
C ALA A 383 -5.46 10.85 -21.02
N ALA A 384 -4.37 10.10 -21.14
CA ALA A 384 -3.45 10.24 -22.25
C ALA A 384 -4.08 9.86 -23.59
N ALA A 385 -4.87 8.79 -23.65
CA ALA A 385 -5.56 8.36 -24.87
C ALA A 385 -6.63 9.37 -25.30
N THR A 386 -7.40 9.91 -24.35
CA THR A 386 -8.41 10.96 -24.59
C THR A 386 -7.76 12.22 -25.19
N LEU A 387 -6.65 12.69 -24.60
CA LEU A 387 -5.93 13.86 -25.14
C LEU A 387 -5.46 13.64 -26.59
N ILE A 388 -4.88 12.50 -26.90
CA ILE A 388 -4.46 12.18 -28.27
C ILE A 388 -5.65 12.15 -29.23
N ARG A 389 -6.78 11.57 -28.81
CA ARG A 389 -8.01 11.55 -29.64
C ARG A 389 -8.56 12.96 -29.91
N HIS A 390 -8.41 13.87 -28.93
CA HIS A 390 -8.77 15.28 -29.07
C HIS A 390 -7.69 16.12 -29.78
N GLY A 391 -6.68 15.50 -30.37
CA GLY A 391 -5.70 16.18 -31.22
C GLY A 391 -4.46 16.71 -30.51
N ALA A 392 -4.28 16.42 -29.21
CA ALA A 392 -3.05 16.80 -28.54
C ALA A 392 -1.84 16.06 -29.10
N THR A 393 -0.69 16.73 -29.13
CA THR A 393 0.56 16.13 -29.59
C THR A 393 1.12 15.14 -28.57
N LEU A 394 2.00 14.24 -29.02
CA LEU A 394 2.71 13.35 -28.10
C LEU A 394 3.58 14.12 -27.09
N ASP A 395 4.11 15.28 -27.48
CA ASP A 395 4.89 16.13 -26.56
C ASP A 395 3.99 16.74 -25.47
N ASP A 396 2.77 17.19 -25.80
CA ASP A 396 1.80 17.70 -24.82
C ASP A 396 1.40 16.61 -23.82
N VAL A 397 1.11 15.40 -24.31
CA VAL A 397 0.85 14.24 -23.47
C VAL A 397 2.08 13.90 -22.62
N GLY A 398 3.27 13.96 -23.18
CA GLY A 398 4.53 13.75 -22.46
C GLY A 398 4.72 14.74 -21.31
N ARG A 399 4.40 16.02 -21.55
CA ARG A 399 4.44 17.10 -20.53
C ARG A 399 3.44 16.85 -19.41
N LEU A 400 2.17 16.60 -19.72
CA LEU A 400 1.14 16.29 -18.72
C LEU A 400 1.52 15.07 -17.90
N LEU A 401 1.97 14.01 -18.55
CA LEU A 401 2.39 12.78 -17.88
C LEU A 401 3.73 12.94 -17.12
N ARG A 402 4.42 14.05 -17.30
CA ARG A 402 5.76 14.28 -16.74
C ARG A 402 6.69 13.10 -17.01
N HIS A 403 6.76 12.70 -18.31
CA HIS A 403 7.67 11.68 -18.77
C HIS A 403 9.08 12.27 -18.95
N THR A 404 10.08 11.52 -18.53
CA THR A 404 11.49 11.91 -18.67
C THR A 404 12.08 11.53 -20.01
N SER A 405 11.40 10.70 -20.79
CA SER A 405 11.81 10.31 -22.15
C SER A 405 10.62 10.24 -23.08
N ARG A 406 10.84 10.59 -24.36
CA ARG A 406 9.85 10.48 -25.43
C ARG A 406 9.39 9.03 -25.66
N GLU A 407 10.29 8.07 -25.47
CA GLU A 407 9.98 6.64 -25.58
C GLU A 407 8.87 6.19 -24.63
N ALA A 408 8.77 6.82 -23.45
CA ALA A 408 7.71 6.51 -22.49
C ALA A 408 6.33 6.95 -23.00
N THR A 409 6.28 7.95 -23.88
CA THR A 409 5.05 8.50 -24.47
C THR A 409 4.73 7.84 -25.80
N ALA A 410 5.73 7.28 -26.52
CA ALA A 410 5.58 6.67 -27.82
C ALA A 410 4.52 5.55 -27.87
N VAL A 411 4.23 4.90 -26.73
CA VAL A 411 3.17 3.89 -26.65
C VAL A 411 1.80 4.43 -27.04
N TYR A 412 1.56 5.72 -26.83
CA TYR A 412 0.28 6.37 -27.13
C TYR A 412 0.14 6.77 -28.62
N ALA A 413 1.22 6.80 -29.40
CA ALA A 413 1.12 6.99 -30.84
C ALA A 413 0.17 5.99 -31.51
N LYS A 414 0.06 4.78 -30.95
CA LYS A 414 -0.85 3.72 -31.42
C LYS A 414 -2.34 4.03 -31.22
N VAL A 415 -2.67 5.04 -30.42
CA VAL A 415 -4.06 5.47 -30.22
C VAL A 415 -4.48 6.51 -31.25
N ALA A 416 -3.50 7.19 -31.89
CA ALA A 416 -3.72 8.21 -32.92
C ALA A 416 -4.07 7.57 -34.28
N ILE A 417 -5.12 6.75 -34.36
CA ILE A 417 -5.48 6.00 -35.58
C ILE A 417 -5.69 6.94 -36.76
N GLY A 418 -6.36 8.08 -36.57
CA GLY A 418 -6.57 9.06 -37.61
C GLY A 418 -5.29 9.71 -38.12
N ALA A 419 -4.26 9.87 -37.28
CA ALA A 419 -2.95 10.34 -37.73
C ALA A 419 -2.16 9.23 -38.44
N LEU A 420 -2.25 8.00 -37.94
CA LEU A 420 -1.61 6.83 -38.55
C LEU A 420 -2.17 6.48 -39.90
N SER A 421 -3.49 6.58 -40.12
CA SER A 421 -4.12 6.30 -41.39
C SER A 421 -3.72 7.31 -42.50
N ARG A 422 -3.35 8.56 -42.12
CA ARG A 422 -2.85 9.56 -43.12
C ARG A 422 -1.46 9.24 -43.65
N ILE A 423 -0.65 8.49 -42.91
CA ILE A 423 0.72 8.12 -43.30
C ILE A 423 0.84 6.65 -43.69
N ALA A 424 -0.26 5.89 -43.53
CA ALA A 424 -0.31 4.51 -43.94
C ALA A 424 -0.25 4.43 -45.48
N GLN A 425 0.67 3.63 -45.99
CA GLN A 425 0.67 3.33 -47.41
C GLN A 425 -0.53 2.45 -47.75
N PRO A 426 -1.12 2.62 -48.94
CA PRO A 426 -2.18 1.75 -49.42
C PRO A 426 -1.68 0.29 -49.39
N TRP A 427 -2.55 -0.63 -48.98
CA TRP A 427 -2.24 -2.05 -49.03
C TRP A 427 -1.93 -2.46 -50.45
N PRO A 428 -0.84 -3.18 -50.74
CA PRO A 428 -0.57 -3.68 -52.06
C PRO A 428 -1.78 -4.49 -52.53
N GLU A 429 -2.43 -4.03 -53.63
CA GLU A 429 -3.44 -4.87 -54.26
C GLU A 429 -2.77 -6.16 -54.67
N ALA A 430 -3.32 -7.30 -54.24
CA ALA A 430 -2.86 -8.58 -54.75
C ALA A 430 -3.03 -8.54 -56.28
N ALA A 431 -1.92 -8.61 -56.99
CA ALA A 431 -1.95 -8.77 -58.43
C ALA A 431 -2.84 -9.98 -58.74
N ARG A 432 -4.00 -9.74 -59.35
CA ARG A 432 -4.88 -10.78 -59.87
C ARG A 432 -4.25 -11.48 -61.02
#